data_8ee5ea953d3aa25ba375e29f6adeea02
#
_entry.id   8ee5ea953d3aa25ba375e29f6adeea02
#
_cell.length_a   1.000
_cell.length_b   1.000
_cell.length_c   1.000
_cell.angle_alpha   90.00
_cell.angle_beta   90.00
_cell.angle_gamma   90.00
#
_symmetry.space_group_name_H-M   'P 1'
#
loop_
_entity.id
_entity.type
_entity.pdbx_description
1 polymer ?
#
loop_
_entity_poly.entity_id
_entity_poly.type
_entity_poly.pdbx_seq_one_letter_code
_entity_poly.pdbx_strand_id
1 'polypeptide(L)'
;MNKRDVYLNASEVLSAPLSNKTSSVVSTIEDESVAFKSFREEINCSDFTSILSYFDAVLYPLFKKLNLSASDLAKTNLFLGSTSLDISAVKVGDEDKLWLSKTDKISQALAKRYGLNELEFTFSTACTASANACLYASRLISTGKIEHALVIGCEFYNPLTVEGFKSLDLISKTELIAFAKGRSGLILGEGVAALYLSSTPTAQCSLKMLGGASSCDTYSLTMTQEDGSHIAQVINDCLLQANIQSTDIDLIKVHGTATLGNDEAECNALTTLFNTSEITQSPPPIIAFKPFTGHTLGACGVIEIALFADCLSKESYIPPEYITQNNDLMWPFYKGNDFSQVNTVLFNYFGFGGNNAALVFQCYRGTE
;
A
#
# COMPACT_ATOMS: atom_id res chain seq x y z
N MET A 1 3.38 30.15 -5.05
CA MET A 1 3.49 29.30 -6.27
C MET A 1 2.19 28.52 -6.41
N ASN A 2 1.56 28.53 -7.56
CA ASN A 2 0.41 27.68 -7.82
C ASN A 2 0.86 26.21 -7.75
N LYS A 3 0.19 25.41 -6.93
CA LYS A 3 0.45 23.95 -6.87
C LYS A 3 0.04 23.34 -8.21
N ARG A 4 0.85 22.39 -8.72
CA ARG A 4 0.51 21.58 -9.91
C ARG A 4 -0.34 20.40 -9.48
N ASP A 5 -1.23 19.98 -10.35
CA ASP A 5 -1.93 18.69 -10.19
C ASP A 5 -0.92 17.53 -10.29
N VAL A 6 -1.27 16.40 -9.71
CA VAL A 6 -0.45 15.18 -9.75
C VAL A 6 -1.33 13.99 -10.17
N TYR A 7 -0.91 13.32 -11.22
CA TYR A 7 -1.66 12.23 -11.84
C TYR A 7 -0.91 10.91 -11.76
N LEU A 8 -1.62 9.84 -11.42
CA LEU A 8 -1.17 8.47 -11.59
C LEU A 8 -1.41 8.06 -13.04
N ASN A 9 -0.37 8.11 -13.84
CA ASN A 9 -0.44 7.88 -15.27
C ASN A 9 -0.44 6.40 -15.66
N ALA A 10 0.23 5.57 -14.89
CA ALA A 10 0.17 4.13 -15.03
C ALA A 10 0.65 3.44 -13.76
N SER A 11 0.24 2.20 -13.61
CA SER A 11 0.67 1.30 -12.55
C SER A 11 0.85 -0.12 -13.08
N GLU A 12 1.69 -0.87 -12.41
CA GLU A 12 1.86 -2.31 -12.59
C GLU A 12 2.07 -2.96 -11.23
N VAL A 13 1.59 -4.20 -11.07
CA VAL A 13 1.64 -4.91 -9.79
C VAL A 13 1.89 -6.39 -9.98
N LEU A 14 2.76 -6.93 -9.14
CA LEU A 14 3.04 -8.34 -8.98
C LEU A 14 2.80 -8.69 -7.50
N SER A 15 1.69 -9.34 -7.22
CA SER A 15 1.27 -9.75 -5.88
C SER A 15 0.54 -11.08 -5.94
N ALA A 16 0.16 -11.64 -4.80
CA ALA A 16 -0.78 -12.76 -4.80
C ALA A 16 -2.03 -12.40 -5.60
N PRO A 17 -2.60 -13.34 -6.36
CA PRO A 17 -3.76 -13.08 -7.20
C PRO A 17 -4.97 -12.68 -6.33
N LEU A 18 -5.89 -11.91 -6.91
CA LEU A 18 -7.18 -11.58 -6.28
C LEU A 18 -8.08 -12.84 -6.21
N SER A 19 -7.64 -13.84 -5.47
CA SER A 19 -8.31 -15.12 -5.25
C SER A 19 -8.09 -15.57 -3.80
N ASN A 20 -8.92 -16.52 -3.34
CA ASN A 20 -8.79 -17.08 -2.00
C ASN A 20 -7.60 -18.05 -1.84
N LYS A 21 -6.77 -18.23 -2.87
CA LYS A 21 -5.61 -19.13 -2.79
C LYS A 21 -4.59 -18.58 -1.80
N THR A 22 -4.27 -19.37 -0.79
CA THR A 22 -3.25 -19.07 0.22
C THR A 22 -2.15 -20.14 0.12
N SER A 23 -0.91 -19.71 0.10
CA SER A 23 0.26 -20.57 0.23
C SER A 23 0.62 -20.71 1.72
N SER A 24 1.61 -21.50 2.04
CA SER A 24 2.15 -21.60 3.39
C SER A 24 3.67 -21.58 3.38
N VAL A 25 4.24 -21.09 4.46
CA VAL A 25 5.68 -21.14 4.75
C VAL A 25 5.88 -21.89 6.06
N VAL A 26 7.02 -22.51 6.24
CA VAL A 26 7.34 -23.21 7.47
C VAL A 26 8.06 -22.25 8.41
N SER A 27 7.56 -22.13 9.64
CA SER A 27 8.26 -21.41 10.71
C SER A 27 9.59 -22.08 11.00
N THR A 28 10.65 -21.29 11.11
CA THR A 28 12.01 -21.79 11.37
C THR A 28 12.24 -22.12 12.83
N ILE A 29 11.38 -21.64 13.74
CA ILE A 29 11.54 -21.83 15.19
C ILE A 29 10.73 -23.03 15.68
N GLU A 30 9.49 -23.20 15.21
CA GLU A 30 8.57 -24.20 15.74
C GLU A 30 8.21 -25.31 14.75
N ASP A 31 8.78 -25.30 13.55
CA ASP A 31 8.47 -26.25 12.47
C ASP A 31 6.97 -26.33 12.13
N GLU A 32 6.27 -25.20 12.30
CA GLU A 32 4.83 -25.05 12.12
C GLU A 32 4.52 -24.35 10.78
N SER A 33 3.53 -24.83 10.07
CA SER A 33 3.09 -24.19 8.83
C SER A 33 2.32 -22.91 9.12
N VAL A 34 2.73 -21.81 8.50
CA VAL A 34 2.13 -20.48 8.62
C VAL A 34 1.54 -20.05 7.28
N ALA A 35 0.31 -19.57 7.26
CA ALA A 35 -0.33 -19.02 6.07
C ALA A 35 0.45 -17.81 5.53
N PHE A 36 0.64 -17.74 4.21
CA PHE A 36 1.34 -16.67 3.52
C PHE A 36 0.75 -16.42 2.13
N LYS A 37 0.65 -15.18 1.71
CA LYS A 37 0.15 -14.80 0.38
C LYS A 37 1.32 -14.49 -0.54
N SER A 38 1.52 -15.29 -1.58
CA SER A 38 2.63 -15.16 -2.51
C SER A 38 2.18 -15.18 -3.96
N PHE A 39 2.87 -14.45 -4.80
CA PHE A 39 2.79 -14.55 -6.26
C PHE A 39 3.71 -15.64 -6.83
N ARG A 40 4.61 -16.19 -5.99
CA ARG A 40 5.57 -17.24 -6.37
C ARG A 40 5.04 -18.62 -6.03
N GLU A 41 5.42 -19.62 -6.82
CA GLU A 41 5.11 -21.03 -6.54
C GLU A 41 5.97 -21.55 -5.39
N GLU A 42 7.28 -21.21 -5.40
CA GLU A 42 8.23 -21.55 -4.33
C GLU A 42 8.58 -20.29 -3.52
N ILE A 43 8.21 -20.31 -2.24
CA ILE A 43 8.45 -19.20 -1.32
C ILE A 43 9.76 -19.47 -0.59
N ASN A 44 10.78 -18.69 -0.92
CA ASN A 44 12.11 -18.79 -0.31
C ASN A 44 12.70 -17.39 -0.11
N CYS A 45 13.75 -17.32 0.71
CA CYS A 45 14.57 -16.12 0.80
C CYS A 45 15.22 -15.86 -0.56
N SER A 46 15.05 -14.65 -1.05
CA SER A 46 15.57 -14.23 -2.35
C SER A 46 16.82 -13.39 -2.16
N ASP A 47 17.87 -13.70 -2.90
CA ASP A 47 19.03 -12.82 -2.98
C ASP A 47 18.71 -11.59 -3.86
N PHE A 48 19.59 -10.58 -3.77
CA PHE A 48 19.40 -9.33 -4.50
C PHE A 48 19.30 -9.54 -6.02
N THR A 49 20.02 -10.50 -6.58
CA THR A 49 20.01 -10.76 -8.03
C THR A 49 18.69 -11.37 -8.47
N SER A 50 18.16 -12.31 -7.70
CA SER A 50 16.88 -12.96 -8.00
C SER A 50 15.70 -11.98 -7.89
N ILE A 51 15.69 -11.06 -6.92
CA ILE A 51 14.61 -10.07 -6.82
C ILE A 51 14.59 -9.08 -7.99
N LEU A 52 15.71 -8.80 -8.65
CA LEU A 52 15.75 -7.90 -9.80
C LEU A 52 14.83 -8.35 -10.94
N SER A 53 14.66 -9.67 -11.13
CA SER A 53 13.75 -10.20 -12.15
C SER A 53 12.28 -9.83 -11.89
N TYR A 54 11.88 -9.69 -10.62
CA TYR A 54 10.53 -9.25 -10.26
C TYR A 54 10.31 -7.76 -10.52
N PHE A 55 11.36 -6.93 -10.32
CA PHE A 55 11.29 -5.54 -10.73
C PHE A 55 11.21 -5.41 -12.26
N ASP A 56 11.95 -6.23 -13.01
CA ASP A 56 11.85 -6.26 -14.48
C ASP A 56 10.43 -6.61 -14.94
N ALA A 57 9.79 -7.58 -14.28
CA ALA A 57 8.43 -8.00 -14.60
C ALA A 57 7.36 -6.90 -14.36
N VAL A 58 7.64 -5.94 -13.49
CA VAL A 58 6.77 -4.79 -13.21
C VAL A 58 7.15 -3.58 -14.05
N LEU A 59 8.45 -3.25 -14.15
CA LEU A 59 8.89 -1.97 -14.70
C LEU A 59 8.93 -1.95 -16.24
N TYR A 60 9.32 -3.04 -16.89
CA TYR A 60 9.32 -3.07 -18.36
C TYR A 60 7.91 -2.93 -18.96
N PRO A 61 6.87 -3.63 -18.46
CA PRO A 61 5.50 -3.37 -18.91
C PRO A 61 5.05 -1.93 -18.66
N LEU A 62 5.36 -1.37 -17.47
CA LEU A 62 5.03 0.01 -17.13
C LEU A 62 5.65 1.02 -18.10
N PHE A 63 6.95 0.90 -18.37
CA PHE A 63 7.67 1.77 -19.30
C PHE A 63 7.16 1.64 -20.73
N LYS A 64 6.85 0.42 -21.16
CA LYS A 64 6.26 0.15 -22.47
C LYS A 64 4.86 0.77 -22.60
N LYS A 65 4.02 0.63 -21.58
CA LYS A 65 2.65 1.18 -21.52
C LYS A 65 2.65 2.70 -21.71
N LEU A 66 3.65 3.38 -21.14
CA LEU A 66 3.82 4.83 -21.24
C LEU A 66 4.71 5.28 -22.40
N ASN A 67 5.29 4.34 -23.15
CA ASN A 67 6.25 4.63 -24.24
C ASN A 67 7.39 5.55 -23.79
N LEU A 68 7.96 5.31 -22.60
CA LEU A 68 9.02 6.15 -22.04
C LEU A 68 10.32 5.98 -22.81
N SER A 69 10.91 7.09 -23.24
CA SER A 69 12.25 7.12 -23.81
C SER A 69 13.35 7.10 -22.73
N ALA A 70 14.58 6.82 -23.11
CA ALA A 70 15.72 6.92 -22.20
C ALA A 70 15.86 8.35 -21.60
N SER A 71 15.46 9.38 -22.35
CA SER A 71 15.45 10.77 -21.86
C SER A 71 14.40 11.00 -20.79
N ASP A 72 13.24 10.34 -20.91
CA ASP A 72 12.16 10.43 -19.90
C ASP A 72 12.59 9.72 -18.62
N LEU A 73 13.19 8.54 -18.75
CA LEU A 73 13.71 7.78 -17.62
C LEU A 73 14.80 8.56 -16.87
N ALA A 74 15.74 9.19 -17.58
CA ALA A 74 16.80 10.00 -16.96
C ALA A 74 16.28 11.22 -16.18
N LYS A 75 15.04 11.67 -16.43
CA LYS A 75 14.37 12.76 -15.69
C LYS A 75 13.47 12.23 -14.58
N THR A 76 13.27 10.93 -14.50
CA THR A 76 12.34 10.31 -13.54
C THR A 76 13.07 9.99 -12.23
N ASN A 77 12.60 10.54 -11.12
CA ASN A 77 13.15 10.26 -9.79
C ASN A 77 12.51 9.01 -9.20
N LEU A 78 13.32 8.18 -8.54
CA LEU A 78 12.87 6.97 -7.86
C LEU A 78 12.51 7.25 -6.40
N PHE A 79 11.35 6.72 -5.98
CA PHE A 79 10.88 6.70 -4.59
C PHE A 79 10.56 5.25 -4.22
N LEU A 80 11.38 4.65 -3.38
CA LEU A 80 11.25 3.26 -2.94
C LEU A 80 10.66 3.20 -1.53
N GLY A 81 9.62 2.40 -1.34
CA GLY A 81 9.04 2.08 -0.02
C GLY A 81 9.15 0.59 0.27
N SER A 82 9.80 0.25 1.39
CA SER A 82 9.94 -1.13 1.88
C SER A 82 10.20 -1.11 3.37
N THR A 83 9.69 -2.09 4.10
CA THR A 83 10.01 -2.27 5.52
C THR A 83 11.32 -3.02 5.69
N SER A 84 11.48 -4.13 4.98
CA SER A 84 12.60 -5.05 5.15
C SER A 84 13.82 -4.65 4.31
N LEU A 85 13.64 -3.83 3.27
CA LEU A 85 14.70 -3.47 2.31
C LEU A 85 15.40 -4.74 1.80
N ASP A 86 16.73 -4.85 1.98
CA ASP A 86 17.52 -6.01 1.56
C ASP A 86 17.78 -7.02 2.71
N ILE A 87 17.07 -6.92 3.84
CA ILE A 87 17.19 -7.85 4.97
C ILE A 87 16.92 -9.30 4.55
N SER A 88 16.03 -9.50 3.55
CA SER A 88 15.77 -10.84 3.01
C SER A 88 16.99 -11.52 2.40
N ALA A 89 18.03 -10.77 2.04
CA ALA A 89 19.30 -11.28 1.53
C ALA A 89 20.25 -11.68 2.64
N VAL A 90 19.96 -11.35 3.89
CA VAL A 90 20.84 -11.68 5.04
C VAL A 90 20.64 -13.13 5.42
N LYS A 91 21.70 -13.92 5.27
CA LYS A 91 21.76 -15.29 5.80
C LYS A 91 22.17 -15.24 7.26
N VAL A 92 21.49 -16.02 8.10
CA VAL A 92 21.89 -16.21 9.50
C VAL A 92 23.29 -16.79 9.50
N GLY A 93 24.26 -16.09 10.13
CA GLY A 93 25.67 -16.50 10.18
C GLY A 93 26.55 -15.82 9.14
N ASP A 94 26.05 -14.94 8.32
CA ASP A 94 26.86 -14.12 7.42
C ASP A 94 27.62 -13.08 8.24
N GLU A 95 28.97 -13.21 8.33
CA GLU A 95 29.81 -12.29 9.12
C GLU A 95 29.96 -10.91 8.46
N ASP A 96 29.50 -10.76 7.21
CA ASP A 96 29.63 -9.51 6.47
C ASP A 96 28.54 -8.52 6.85
N LYS A 97 28.73 -7.85 8.00
CA LYS A 97 27.85 -6.80 8.54
C LYS A 97 27.78 -5.54 7.67
N LEU A 98 28.43 -5.51 6.50
CA LEU A 98 28.46 -4.35 5.59
C LEU A 98 27.08 -4.03 5.00
N TRP A 99 26.15 -4.97 4.99
CA TRP A 99 24.79 -4.74 4.48
C TRP A 99 24.01 -3.70 5.32
N LEU A 100 24.24 -3.63 6.64
CA LEU A 100 23.60 -2.62 7.51
C LEU A 100 23.96 -1.18 7.13
N SER A 101 25.08 -0.97 6.47
CA SER A 101 25.52 0.36 6.01
C SER A 101 25.05 0.72 4.60
N LYS A 102 24.25 -0.16 3.95
CA LYS A 102 23.81 -0.03 2.56
C LYS A 102 22.32 -0.29 2.40
N THR A 103 21.51 0.27 3.28
CA THR A 103 20.04 0.10 3.26
C THR A 103 19.38 0.69 2.01
N ASP A 104 20.07 1.59 1.31
CA ASP A 104 19.67 2.22 0.05
C ASP A 104 20.12 1.47 -1.21
N LYS A 105 20.78 0.31 -1.04
CA LYS A 105 21.37 -0.46 -2.15
C LYS A 105 20.37 -0.84 -3.23
N ILE A 106 19.13 -1.15 -2.85
CA ILE A 106 18.08 -1.52 -3.81
C ILE A 106 17.74 -0.31 -4.70
N SER A 107 17.47 0.86 -4.13
CA SER A 107 17.11 2.06 -4.88
C SER A 107 18.22 2.48 -5.84
N GLN A 108 19.46 2.50 -5.40
CA GLN A 108 20.62 2.82 -6.23
C GLN A 108 20.79 1.85 -7.39
N ALA A 109 20.66 0.54 -7.12
CA ALA A 109 20.78 -0.48 -8.15
C ALA A 109 19.66 -0.37 -9.19
N LEU A 110 18.42 -0.10 -8.78
CA LEU A 110 17.28 0.12 -9.67
C LEU A 110 17.46 1.40 -10.50
N ALA A 111 17.84 2.51 -9.88
CA ALA A 111 18.09 3.76 -10.59
C ALA A 111 19.14 3.58 -11.69
N LYS A 112 20.26 2.92 -11.36
CA LYS A 112 21.32 2.61 -12.32
C LYS A 112 20.85 1.64 -13.41
N ARG A 113 20.13 0.57 -13.05
CA ARG A 113 19.67 -0.46 -14.00
C ARG A 113 18.76 0.10 -15.08
N TYR A 114 17.85 0.98 -14.70
CA TYR A 114 16.84 1.52 -15.60
C TYR A 114 17.19 2.91 -16.15
N GLY A 115 18.36 3.45 -15.84
CA GLY A 115 18.79 4.77 -16.29
C GLY A 115 17.93 5.90 -15.75
N LEU A 116 17.46 5.77 -14.50
CA LEU A 116 16.67 6.81 -13.82
C LEU A 116 17.57 7.96 -13.34
N ASN A 117 16.94 9.02 -12.83
CA ASN A 117 17.66 10.13 -12.20
C ASN A 117 18.50 9.61 -11.02
N GLU A 118 19.68 10.19 -10.82
CA GLU A 118 20.61 9.79 -9.74
C GLU A 118 20.09 10.17 -8.34
N LEU A 119 19.12 11.09 -8.25
CA LEU A 119 18.49 11.45 -6.99
C LEU A 119 17.31 10.49 -6.74
N GLU A 120 17.55 9.52 -5.87
CA GLU A 120 16.55 8.57 -5.42
C GLU A 120 16.25 8.73 -3.92
N PHE A 121 15.10 8.22 -3.50
CA PHE A 121 14.62 8.29 -2.12
C PHE A 121 14.16 6.91 -1.65
N THR A 122 14.59 6.52 -0.46
CA THR A 122 14.16 5.27 0.19
C THR A 122 13.38 5.59 1.47
N PHE A 123 12.22 4.98 1.60
CA PHE A 123 11.32 5.10 2.76
C PHE A 123 11.21 3.78 3.48
N SER A 124 11.42 3.79 4.80
CA SER A 124 11.23 2.65 5.68
C SER A 124 10.48 3.10 6.93
N THR A 125 9.18 3.35 6.78
CA THR A 125 8.25 3.79 7.83
C THR A 125 7.21 2.71 8.12
N ALA A 126 7.70 1.49 8.38
CA ALA A 126 6.86 0.31 8.57
C ALA A 126 5.81 0.14 7.46
N CYS A 127 4.57 -0.22 7.80
CA CYS A 127 3.50 -0.49 6.83
C CYS A 127 3.04 0.74 6.03
N THR A 128 3.54 1.95 6.33
CA THR A 128 3.24 3.17 5.58
C THR A 128 4.34 3.54 4.58
N ALA A 129 5.41 2.76 4.45
CA ALA A 129 6.61 3.15 3.71
C ALA A 129 6.31 3.58 2.26
N SER A 130 5.64 2.76 1.47
CA SER A 130 5.35 3.09 0.07
C SER A 130 4.20 4.11 -0.09
N ALA A 131 3.28 4.21 0.88
CA ALA A 131 2.30 5.28 0.91
C ALA A 131 2.99 6.64 1.15
N ASN A 132 3.95 6.70 2.07
CA ASN A 132 4.78 7.88 2.29
C ASN A 132 5.64 8.21 1.06
N ALA A 133 6.23 7.20 0.41
CA ALA A 133 6.96 7.40 -0.84
C ALA A 133 6.08 8.09 -1.90
N CYS A 134 4.83 7.61 -2.08
CA CYS A 134 3.84 8.22 -2.98
C CYS A 134 3.50 9.66 -2.58
N LEU A 135 3.24 9.91 -1.29
CA LEU A 135 2.94 11.23 -0.75
C LEU A 135 4.08 12.22 -1.00
N TYR A 136 5.32 11.85 -0.73
CA TYR A 136 6.46 12.74 -0.89
C TYR A 136 6.77 12.98 -2.38
N ALA A 137 6.68 11.97 -3.24
CA ALA A 137 6.78 12.12 -4.69
C ALA A 137 5.76 13.14 -5.21
N SER A 138 4.50 13.01 -4.79
CA SER A 138 3.44 13.94 -5.21
C SER A 138 3.69 15.38 -4.75
N ARG A 139 4.20 15.57 -3.53
CA ARG A 139 4.55 16.90 -3.01
C ARG A 139 5.67 17.56 -3.82
N LEU A 140 6.69 16.80 -4.22
CA LEU A 140 7.78 17.33 -5.04
C LEU A 140 7.31 17.67 -6.46
N ILE A 141 6.44 16.86 -7.06
CA ILE A 141 5.81 17.17 -8.36
C ILE A 141 4.92 18.41 -8.22
N SER A 142 4.04 18.46 -7.22
CA SER A 142 3.09 19.56 -7.07
C SER A 142 3.77 20.92 -6.83
N THR A 143 4.93 20.92 -6.19
CA THR A 143 5.74 22.13 -5.98
C THR A 143 6.70 22.42 -7.14
N GLY A 144 6.72 21.59 -8.18
CA GLY A 144 7.57 21.77 -9.36
C GLY A 144 9.05 21.50 -9.12
N LYS A 145 9.40 20.77 -8.07
CA LYS A 145 10.78 20.37 -7.76
C LYS A 145 11.26 19.23 -8.64
N ILE A 146 10.35 18.34 -9.03
CA ILE A 146 10.57 17.28 -9.99
C ILE A 146 9.41 17.26 -11.00
N GLU A 147 9.60 16.65 -12.16
CA GLU A 147 8.57 16.52 -13.20
C GLU A 147 7.89 15.16 -13.16
N HIS A 148 8.68 14.11 -12.94
CA HIS A 148 8.26 12.71 -12.99
C HIS A 148 8.77 11.94 -11.78
N ALA A 149 7.97 11.02 -11.28
CA ALA A 149 8.35 10.10 -10.22
C ALA A 149 7.94 8.66 -10.56
N LEU A 150 8.85 7.75 -10.33
CA LEU A 150 8.59 6.31 -10.25
C LEU A 150 8.53 5.94 -8.78
N VAL A 151 7.35 5.56 -8.29
CA VAL A 151 7.16 5.15 -6.90
C VAL A 151 7.04 3.63 -6.87
N ILE A 152 7.93 2.97 -6.14
CA ILE A 152 7.97 1.51 -6.03
C ILE A 152 7.68 1.11 -4.59
N GLY A 153 6.80 0.13 -4.41
CA GLY A 153 6.64 -0.63 -3.17
C GLY A 153 7.12 -2.05 -3.38
N CYS A 154 8.00 -2.54 -2.53
CA CYS A 154 8.44 -3.93 -2.60
C CYS A 154 8.58 -4.54 -1.21
N GLU A 155 8.17 -5.80 -1.09
CA GLU A 155 8.38 -6.62 0.09
C GLU A 155 8.44 -8.09 -0.35
N PHE A 156 9.38 -8.83 0.20
CA PHE A 156 9.59 -10.25 -0.10
C PHE A 156 9.52 -11.07 1.19
N TYR A 157 9.26 -12.36 1.03
CA TYR A 157 9.30 -13.29 2.15
C TYR A 157 10.61 -13.17 2.92
N ASN A 158 10.47 -13.07 4.24
CA ASN A 158 11.57 -12.96 5.18
C ASN A 158 11.22 -13.74 6.47
N PRO A 159 11.98 -14.77 6.82
CA PRO A 159 11.73 -15.56 8.03
C PRO A 159 11.71 -14.72 9.30
N LEU A 160 12.64 -13.75 9.42
CA LEU A 160 12.70 -12.88 10.59
C LEU A 160 11.39 -12.10 10.80
N THR A 161 10.81 -11.61 9.72
CA THR A 161 9.53 -10.91 9.75
C THR A 161 8.39 -11.84 10.15
N VAL A 162 8.32 -13.03 9.56
CA VAL A 162 7.29 -14.04 9.91
C VAL A 162 7.36 -14.41 11.38
N GLU A 163 8.54 -14.73 11.88
CA GLU A 163 8.75 -15.08 13.29
C GLU A 163 8.46 -13.91 14.24
N GLY A 164 8.81 -12.69 13.83
CA GLY A 164 8.50 -11.49 14.60
C GLY A 164 6.99 -11.29 14.78
N PHE A 165 6.21 -11.38 13.70
CA PHE A 165 4.75 -11.25 13.78
C PHE A 165 4.10 -12.44 14.50
N LYS A 166 4.64 -13.65 14.34
CA LYS A 166 4.20 -14.84 15.07
C LYS A 166 4.42 -14.69 16.58
N SER A 167 5.58 -14.19 17.00
CA SER A 167 5.90 -13.96 18.41
C SER A 167 5.01 -12.92 19.09
N LEU A 168 4.36 -12.06 18.31
CA LEU A 168 3.37 -11.07 18.79
C LEU A 168 1.93 -11.60 18.76
N ASP A 169 1.73 -12.87 18.39
CA ASP A 169 0.41 -13.52 18.25
C ASP A 169 -0.53 -12.75 17.29
N LEU A 170 0.03 -12.20 16.20
CA LEU A 170 -0.71 -11.39 15.25
C LEU A 170 -1.09 -12.14 13.96
N ILE A 171 -0.55 -13.36 13.76
CA ILE A 171 -0.80 -14.14 12.55
C ILE A 171 -2.05 -14.98 12.71
N SER A 172 -2.98 -14.83 11.76
CA SER A 172 -4.18 -15.67 11.69
C SER A 172 -3.82 -17.12 11.34
N LYS A 173 -4.50 -18.06 11.99
CA LYS A 173 -4.37 -19.51 11.70
C LYS A 173 -5.29 -19.98 10.57
N THR A 174 -6.21 -19.13 10.12
CA THR A 174 -7.24 -19.51 9.15
C THR A 174 -7.22 -18.60 7.93
N GLU A 175 -7.83 -17.44 8.01
CA GLU A 175 -8.00 -16.50 6.92
C GLU A 175 -7.90 -15.04 7.42
N LEU A 176 -7.68 -14.11 6.49
CA LEU A 176 -7.69 -12.68 6.78
C LEU A 176 -9.07 -12.11 6.43
N ILE A 177 -9.89 -11.87 7.46
CA ILE A 177 -11.26 -11.35 7.33
C ILE A 177 -11.37 -9.95 7.94
N ALA A 178 -10.82 -8.96 7.23
CA ALA A 178 -10.79 -7.58 7.70
C ALA A 178 -12.19 -7.03 8.01
N PHE A 179 -12.33 -6.29 9.12
CA PHE A 179 -13.57 -5.69 9.59
C PHE A 179 -14.73 -6.66 9.87
N ALA A 180 -14.46 -7.96 9.96
CA ALA A 180 -15.44 -8.96 10.37
C ALA A 180 -15.31 -9.28 11.87
N LYS A 181 -16.41 -9.60 12.54
CA LYS A 181 -16.40 -9.94 13.98
C LYS A 181 -15.65 -11.23 14.27
N GLY A 182 -15.41 -12.12 13.47
CA GLY A 182 -14.65 -13.35 13.69
C GLY A 182 -13.16 -13.22 13.37
N ARG A 183 -12.65 -12.02 13.13
CA ARG A 183 -11.25 -11.81 12.79
C ARG A 183 -10.29 -12.25 13.90
N SER A 184 -9.15 -12.80 13.55
CA SER A 184 -8.20 -13.39 14.50
C SER A 184 -6.75 -12.98 14.27
N GLY A 185 -6.48 -12.18 13.26
CA GLY A 185 -5.12 -11.75 12.92
C GLY A 185 -4.90 -11.59 11.42
N LEU A 186 -3.71 -11.20 11.06
CA LEU A 186 -3.31 -10.97 9.68
C LEU A 186 -2.67 -12.22 9.04
N ILE A 187 -2.60 -12.23 7.74
CA ILE A 187 -1.73 -13.11 6.96
C ILE A 187 -0.71 -12.22 6.27
N LEU A 188 0.57 -12.53 6.39
CA LEU A 188 1.62 -11.81 5.68
C LEU A 188 1.59 -12.13 4.18
N GLY A 189 2.13 -11.22 3.39
CA GLY A 189 2.25 -11.41 1.94
C GLY A 189 3.48 -10.73 1.38
N GLU A 190 3.75 -10.97 0.11
CA GLU A 190 4.83 -10.36 -0.64
C GLU A 190 4.33 -9.75 -1.94
N GLY A 191 5.10 -8.82 -2.49
CA GLY A 191 4.79 -8.21 -3.77
C GLY A 191 5.70 -7.07 -4.15
N VAL A 192 5.61 -6.70 -5.42
CA VAL A 192 6.27 -5.54 -6.03
C VAL A 192 5.23 -4.80 -6.84
N ALA A 193 5.17 -3.49 -6.68
CA ALA A 193 4.34 -2.66 -7.54
C ALA A 193 5.03 -1.32 -7.82
N ALA A 194 4.64 -0.71 -8.91
CA ALA A 194 5.15 0.59 -9.33
C ALA A 194 4.02 1.50 -9.80
N LEU A 195 4.14 2.78 -9.45
CA LEU A 195 3.29 3.87 -9.92
C LEU A 195 4.15 4.88 -10.65
N TYR A 196 3.69 5.37 -11.79
CA TYR A 196 4.32 6.48 -12.49
C TYR A 196 3.48 7.74 -12.34
N LEU A 197 4.06 8.75 -11.68
CA LEU A 197 3.41 10.02 -11.38
C LEU A 197 4.00 11.15 -12.19
N SER A 198 3.15 12.07 -12.66
CA SER A 198 3.59 13.35 -13.24
C SER A 198 2.52 14.44 -13.08
N SER A 199 2.88 15.67 -13.43
CA SER A 199 1.94 16.82 -13.40
C SER A 199 1.00 16.88 -14.61
N THR A 200 1.20 16.04 -15.63
CA THR A 200 0.39 16.00 -16.85
C THR A 200 -0.26 14.62 -16.99
N PRO A 201 -1.57 14.53 -17.17
CA PRO A 201 -2.22 13.25 -17.39
C PRO A 201 -1.91 12.66 -18.75
N THR A 202 -1.75 11.34 -18.82
CA THR A 202 -1.71 10.59 -20.08
C THR A 202 -3.06 9.93 -20.36
N ALA A 203 -3.19 9.30 -21.53
CA ALA A 203 -4.41 8.56 -21.88
C ALA A 203 -4.67 7.35 -20.96
N GLN A 204 -3.64 6.85 -20.25
CA GLN A 204 -3.74 5.77 -19.30
C GLN A 204 -3.95 6.24 -17.85
N CYS A 205 -4.03 7.56 -17.63
CA CYS A 205 -4.24 8.11 -16.29
C CYS A 205 -5.55 7.60 -15.69
N SER A 206 -5.49 7.07 -14.48
CA SER A 206 -6.64 6.53 -13.76
C SER A 206 -7.00 7.31 -12.50
N LEU A 207 -6.02 7.97 -11.89
CA LEU A 207 -6.19 8.66 -10.60
C LEU A 207 -5.48 10.02 -10.62
N LYS A 208 -6.13 11.02 -10.01
CA LYS A 208 -5.52 12.30 -9.65
C LYS A 208 -5.38 12.36 -8.13
N MET A 209 -4.17 12.59 -7.64
CA MET A 209 -3.95 12.76 -6.21
C MET A 209 -4.41 14.15 -5.76
N LEU A 210 -5.36 14.20 -4.85
CA LEU A 210 -5.88 15.48 -4.31
C LEU A 210 -5.06 15.95 -3.11
N GLY A 211 -4.60 15.02 -2.26
CA GLY A 211 -3.83 15.35 -1.07
C GLY A 211 -3.43 14.13 -0.28
N GLY A 212 -2.75 14.38 0.82
CA GLY A 212 -2.36 13.34 1.75
C GLY A 212 -1.65 13.89 2.97
N ALA A 213 -1.72 13.14 4.06
CA ALA A 213 -1.05 13.43 5.32
C ALA A 213 -0.30 12.21 5.84
N SER A 214 0.72 12.47 6.62
CA SER A 214 1.47 11.48 7.38
C SER A 214 1.74 12.03 8.76
N SER A 215 1.54 11.20 9.76
CA SER A 215 1.80 11.53 11.17
C SER A 215 2.52 10.38 11.85
N CYS A 216 3.09 10.66 13.01
CA CYS A 216 3.64 9.64 13.88
C CYS A 216 3.04 9.87 15.28
N ASP A 217 2.30 8.88 15.78
CA ASP A 217 1.88 8.89 17.19
C ASP A 217 2.92 8.19 18.06
N THR A 218 2.85 8.46 19.35
CA THR A 218 3.80 7.91 20.34
C THR A 218 3.11 6.99 21.35
N TYR A 219 1.92 6.49 21.01
CA TYR A 219 1.12 5.68 21.93
C TYR A 219 1.79 4.34 22.25
N SER A 220 2.19 3.58 21.22
CA SER A 220 2.83 2.28 21.38
C SER A 220 3.67 1.90 20.16
N LEU A 221 4.66 1.01 20.35
CA LEU A 221 5.47 0.49 19.24
C LEU A 221 4.69 -0.46 18.32
N THR A 222 3.69 -1.16 18.85
CA THR A 222 3.00 -2.25 18.11
C THR A 222 1.49 -2.16 18.18
N MET A 223 0.93 -1.21 18.95
CA MET A 223 -0.50 -1.06 19.14
C MET A 223 -0.96 0.32 18.69
N THR A 224 -2.18 0.41 18.19
CA THR A 224 -2.88 1.65 17.90
C THR A 224 -3.81 1.98 19.06
N GLN A 225 -4.01 3.27 19.36
CA GLN A 225 -4.93 3.70 20.41
C GLN A 225 -6.37 3.29 20.02
N GLU A 226 -7.05 2.58 20.95
CA GLU A 226 -8.34 1.92 20.69
C GLU A 226 -9.45 2.89 20.26
N ASP A 227 -9.44 4.14 20.74
CA ASP A 227 -10.42 5.16 20.38
C ASP A 227 -10.28 5.67 18.93
N GLY A 228 -9.19 5.33 18.24
CA GLY A 228 -8.91 5.73 16.87
C GLY A 228 -8.57 7.21 16.68
N SER A 229 -8.33 7.97 17.76
CA SER A 229 -8.10 9.43 17.68
C SER A 229 -6.92 9.83 16.80
N HIS A 230 -5.80 9.09 16.85
CA HIS A 230 -4.63 9.35 16.00
C HIS A 230 -4.91 9.03 14.53
N ILE A 231 -5.72 8.00 14.26
CA ILE A 231 -6.19 7.65 12.91
C ILE A 231 -7.12 8.75 12.39
N ALA A 232 -8.10 9.18 13.20
CA ALA A 232 -9.01 10.27 12.84
C ALA A 232 -8.25 11.57 12.55
N GLN A 233 -7.19 11.87 13.31
CA GLN A 233 -6.36 13.04 13.10
C GLN A 233 -5.65 13.03 11.75
N VAL A 234 -4.98 11.92 11.37
CA VAL A 234 -4.25 11.87 10.09
C VAL A 234 -5.22 11.89 8.90
N ILE A 235 -6.41 11.29 9.03
CA ILE A 235 -7.46 11.37 7.99
C ILE A 235 -7.94 12.82 7.85
N ASN A 236 -8.23 13.51 8.95
CA ASN A 236 -8.66 14.90 8.95
C ASN A 236 -7.62 15.82 8.32
N ASP A 237 -6.34 15.65 8.70
CA ASP A 237 -5.23 16.39 8.10
C ASP A 237 -5.12 16.14 6.59
N CYS A 238 -5.38 14.90 6.15
CA CYS A 238 -5.43 14.53 4.74
C CYS A 238 -6.55 15.27 3.99
N LEU A 239 -7.77 15.27 4.54
CA LEU A 239 -8.91 15.99 3.97
C LEU A 239 -8.63 17.50 3.86
N LEU A 240 -8.05 18.10 4.90
CA LEU A 240 -7.63 19.50 4.89
C LEU A 240 -6.58 19.79 3.80
N GLN A 241 -5.59 18.92 3.63
CA GLN A 241 -4.57 19.07 2.58
C GLN A 241 -5.15 18.91 1.17
N ALA A 242 -6.17 18.08 1.02
CA ALA A 242 -6.90 17.87 -0.22
C ALA A 242 -7.93 18.99 -0.49
N ASN A 243 -8.21 19.85 0.50
CA ASN A 243 -9.24 20.88 0.48
C ASN A 243 -10.64 20.30 0.15
N ILE A 244 -11.00 19.19 0.80
CA ILE A 244 -12.31 18.53 0.71
C ILE A 244 -12.85 18.22 2.12
N GLN A 245 -14.12 17.84 2.17
CA GLN A 245 -14.81 17.42 3.40
C GLN A 245 -14.99 15.89 3.45
N SER A 246 -15.32 15.34 4.61
CA SER A 246 -15.63 13.90 4.73
C SER A 246 -16.83 13.48 3.86
N THR A 247 -17.78 14.38 3.62
CA THR A 247 -18.93 14.15 2.75
C THR A 247 -18.59 14.02 1.25
N ASP A 248 -17.38 14.40 0.85
CA ASP A 248 -16.92 14.27 -0.54
C ASP A 248 -16.28 12.90 -0.81
N ILE A 249 -16.13 12.04 0.22
CA ILE A 249 -15.54 10.70 0.08
C ILE A 249 -16.63 9.70 -0.30
N ASP A 250 -16.46 9.04 -1.44
CA ASP A 250 -17.39 8.01 -1.93
C ASP A 250 -16.98 6.60 -1.49
N LEU A 251 -15.70 6.37 -1.25
CA LEU A 251 -15.14 5.05 -0.94
C LEU A 251 -13.92 5.17 -0.03
N ILE A 252 -13.76 4.24 0.88
CA ILE A 252 -12.59 4.16 1.76
C ILE A 252 -11.86 2.83 1.54
N LYS A 253 -10.60 2.87 1.11
CA LYS A 253 -9.70 1.73 1.17
C LYS A 253 -9.10 1.68 2.58
N VAL A 254 -9.57 0.76 3.40
CA VAL A 254 -9.12 0.61 4.79
C VAL A 254 -7.74 -0.01 4.91
N HIS A 255 -7.05 0.26 6.01
CA HIS A 255 -5.84 -0.50 6.35
C HIS A 255 -6.16 -1.98 6.56
N GLY A 256 -7.16 -2.28 7.40
CA GLY A 256 -7.86 -3.56 7.43
C GLY A 256 -6.97 -4.79 7.52
N THR A 257 -6.22 -4.92 8.62
CA THR A 257 -5.29 -6.05 8.85
C THR A 257 -5.94 -7.30 9.41
N ALA A 258 -7.21 -7.22 9.80
CA ALA A 258 -7.95 -8.25 10.55
C ALA A 258 -7.39 -8.53 11.95
N THR A 259 -6.46 -7.73 12.45
CA THR A 259 -6.09 -7.76 13.86
C THR A 259 -7.15 -7.04 14.70
N LEU A 260 -7.38 -7.52 15.93
CA LEU A 260 -8.45 -6.99 16.77
C LEU A 260 -8.30 -5.49 17.02
N GLY A 261 -7.13 -5.06 17.46
CA GLY A 261 -6.87 -3.66 17.81
C GLY A 261 -6.90 -2.71 16.63
N ASN A 262 -6.29 -3.08 15.48
CA ASN A 262 -6.24 -2.19 14.32
C ASN A 262 -7.62 -1.93 13.73
N ASP A 263 -8.39 -2.99 13.44
CA ASP A 263 -9.68 -2.82 12.76
C ASP A 263 -10.69 -2.12 13.65
N GLU A 264 -10.61 -2.29 14.99
CA GLU A 264 -11.45 -1.59 15.94
C GLU A 264 -11.10 -0.10 16.01
N ALA A 265 -9.83 0.24 16.15
CA ALA A 265 -9.37 1.63 16.16
C ALA A 265 -9.70 2.35 14.83
N GLU A 266 -9.50 1.69 13.68
CA GLU A 266 -9.85 2.24 12.38
C GLU A 266 -11.38 2.45 12.27
N CYS A 267 -12.19 1.49 12.71
CA CYS A 267 -13.65 1.62 12.73
C CYS A 267 -14.13 2.78 13.62
N ASN A 268 -13.51 2.96 14.81
CA ASN A 268 -13.82 4.07 15.71
C ASN A 268 -13.48 5.43 15.09
N ALA A 269 -12.32 5.53 14.42
CA ALA A 269 -11.93 6.73 13.69
C ALA A 269 -12.90 7.06 12.55
N LEU A 270 -13.29 6.06 11.75
CA LEU A 270 -14.26 6.23 10.67
C LEU A 270 -15.63 6.65 11.22
N THR A 271 -16.06 6.07 12.34
CA THR A 271 -17.31 6.45 13.00
C THR A 271 -17.28 7.92 13.43
N THR A 272 -16.18 8.36 14.00
CA THR A 272 -15.99 9.76 14.43
C THR A 272 -16.06 10.74 13.26
N LEU A 273 -15.56 10.36 12.08
CA LEU A 273 -15.44 11.28 10.93
C LEU A 273 -16.62 11.22 9.94
N PHE A 274 -17.28 10.06 9.82
CA PHE A 274 -18.27 9.79 8.77
C PHE A 274 -19.66 9.42 9.28
N ASN A 275 -19.83 9.17 10.57
CA ASN A 275 -21.12 8.78 11.15
C ASN A 275 -21.50 9.72 12.32
N THR A 276 -21.54 11.02 12.05
CA THR A 276 -21.96 12.04 13.02
C THR A 276 -23.42 12.40 12.83
N SER A 277 -24.05 12.94 13.87
CA SER A 277 -25.45 13.40 13.81
C SER A 277 -25.69 14.53 12.81
N GLU A 278 -24.63 15.20 12.35
CA GLU A 278 -24.69 16.27 11.35
C GLU A 278 -24.65 15.75 9.92
N ILE A 279 -24.16 14.50 9.71
CA ILE A 279 -24.08 13.86 8.40
C ILE A 279 -25.36 13.05 8.17
N THR A 280 -26.20 13.52 7.24
CA THR A 280 -27.45 12.85 6.86
C THR A 280 -27.30 11.77 5.81
N GLN A 281 -26.11 11.67 5.20
CA GLN A 281 -25.78 10.65 4.20
C GLN A 281 -25.33 9.35 4.87
N SER A 282 -25.57 8.23 4.20
CA SER A 282 -24.99 6.95 4.60
C SER A 282 -23.46 7.05 4.55
N PRO A 283 -22.74 6.43 5.54
CA PRO A 283 -21.29 6.47 5.53
C PRO A 283 -20.73 5.80 4.28
N PRO A 284 -19.58 6.28 3.75
CA PRO A 284 -18.96 5.69 2.58
C PRO A 284 -18.59 4.21 2.83
N PRO A 285 -18.87 3.31 1.88
CA PRO A 285 -18.49 1.92 2.03
C PRO A 285 -16.96 1.77 2.01
N ILE A 286 -16.49 0.62 2.52
CA ILE A 286 -15.07 0.28 2.54
C ILE A 286 -14.71 -0.81 1.55
N ILE A 287 -13.44 -0.83 1.12
CA ILE A 287 -12.79 -1.95 0.44
C ILE A 287 -11.51 -2.34 1.17
N ALA A 288 -11.14 -3.61 1.07
CA ALA A 288 -9.90 -4.16 1.61
C ALA A 288 -9.23 -5.07 0.58
N PHE A 289 -7.93 -4.87 0.33
CA PHE A 289 -7.14 -5.72 -0.57
C PHE A 289 -6.34 -6.80 0.16
N LYS A 290 -6.05 -6.61 1.45
CA LYS A 290 -5.28 -7.58 2.25
C LYS A 290 -5.88 -8.99 2.35
N PRO A 291 -7.21 -9.21 2.28
CA PRO A 291 -7.76 -10.55 2.14
C PRO A 291 -7.20 -11.34 0.96
N PHE A 292 -6.81 -10.65 -0.11
CA PHE A 292 -6.21 -11.24 -1.32
C PHE A 292 -4.68 -11.26 -1.26
N THR A 293 -4.06 -10.10 -1.03
CA THR A 293 -2.60 -9.91 -1.11
C THR A 293 -1.85 -10.36 0.14
N GLY A 294 -2.55 -10.58 1.24
CA GLY A 294 -1.93 -10.57 2.57
C GLY A 294 -1.47 -9.16 2.94
N HIS A 295 -0.90 -9.03 4.11
CA HIS A 295 -0.25 -7.79 4.52
C HIS A 295 1.18 -7.73 3.96
N THR A 296 1.36 -6.96 2.91
CA THR A 296 2.64 -6.77 2.22
C THR A 296 3.49 -5.64 2.85
N LEU A 297 3.31 -5.41 4.16
CA LEU A 297 4.10 -4.49 4.98
C LEU A 297 4.35 -3.13 4.29
N GLY A 298 5.63 -2.74 4.13
CA GLY A 298 6.01 -1.47 3.53
C GLY A 298 5.59 -1.28 2.07
N ALA A 299 5.35 -2.37 1.34
CA ALA A 299 4.89 -2.32 -0.04
C ALA A 299 3.38 -2.07 -0.18
N CYS A 300 2.58 -2.27 0.87
CA CYS A 300 1.11 -2.28 0.77
C CYS A 300 0.53 -0.97 0.21
N GLY A 301 1.18 0.17 0.45
CA GLY A 301 0.73 1.48 -0.07
C GLY A 301 0.61 1.47 -1.59
N VAL A 302 1.70 1.17 -2.27
CA VAL A 302 1.78 1.17 -3.73
C VAL A 302 1.03 -0.01 -4.34
N ILE A 303 1.11 -1.21 -3.72
CA ILE A 303 0.39 -2.40 -4.20
C ILE A 303 -1.12 -2.15 -4.21
N GLU A 304 -1.69 -1.65 -3.13
CA GLU A 304 -3.14 -1.46 -3.00
C GLU A 304 -3.65 -0.31 -3.89
N ILE A 305 -2.85 0.75 -4.11
CA ILE A 305 -3.17 1.79 -5.10
C ILE A 305 -3.14 1.22 -6.53
N ALA A 306 -2.12 0.41 -6.87
CA ALA A 306 -2.01 -0.20 -8.19
C ALA A 306 -3.16 -1.17 -8.47
N LEU A 307 -3.53 -1.99 -7.49
CA LEU A 307 -4.69 -2.90 -7.59
C LEU A 307 -6.00 -2.15 -7.77
N PHE A 308 -6.19 -1.03 -7.06
CA PHE A 308 -7.37 -0.21 -7.24
C PHE A 308 -7.41 0.42 -8.65
N ALA A 309 -6.28 0.94 -9.14
CA ALA A 309 -6.18 1.45 -10.51
C ALA A 309 -6.45 0.37 -11.56
N ASP A 310 -6.02 -0.86 -11.32
CA ASP A 310 -6.30 -2.01 -12.17
C ASP A 310 -7.80 -2.37 -12.18
N CYS A 311 -8.44 -2.38 -11.01
CA CYS A 311 -9.90 -2.57 -10.89
C CYS A 311 -10.69 -1.48 -11.63
N LEU A 312 -10.25 -0.21 -11.55
CA LEU A 312 -10.86 0.89 -12.31
C LEU A 312 -10.75 0.68 -13.82
N SER A 313 -9.55 0.28 -14.29
CA SER A 313 -9.29 0.12 -15.73
C SER A 313 -9.99 -1.08 -16.34
N LYS A 314 -10.21 -2.13 -15.56
CA LYS A 314 -10.90 -3.37 -15.98
C LYS A 314 -12.40 -3.35 -15.68
N GLU A 315 -12.89 -2.28 -15.04
CA GLU A 315 -14.29 -2.15 -14.59
C GLU A 315 -14.75 -3.39 -13.80
N SER A 316 -13.84 -3.96 -12.98
CA SER A 316 -14.09 -5.20 -12.25
C SER A 316 -13.48 -5.18 -10.86
N TYR A 317 -14.31 -5.46 -9.88
CA TYR A 317 -13.90 -5.72 -8.50
C TYR A 317 -14.66 -6.95 -8.01
N ILE A 318 -13.96 -7.87 -7.39
CA ILE A 318 -14.56 -9.05 -6.77
C ILE A 318 -14.43 -8.87 -5.26
N PRO A 319 -15.53 -8.61 -4.52
CA PRO A 319 -15.48 -8.53 -3.07
C PRO A 319 -14.98 -9.85 -2.46
N PRO A 320 -14.22 -9.81 -1.35
CA PRO A 320 -13.87 -11.02 -0.63
C PRO A 320 -15.09 -11.85 -0.23
N GLU A 321 -14.97 -13.17 -0.32
CA GLU A 321 -16.11 -14.09 -0.14
C GLU A 321 -16.80 -13.94 1.22
N TYR A 322 -16.06 -13.70 2.30
CA TYR A 322 -16.61 -13.52 3.64
C TYR A 322 -17.58 -12.31 3.75
N ILE A 323 -17.44 -11.30 2.89
CA ILE A 323 -18.33 -10.13 2.87
C ILE A 323 -19.74 -10.51 2.44
N THR A 324 -19.87 -11.49 1.55
CA THR A 324 -21.17 -11.95 1.05
C THR A 324 -21.83 -12.98 1.96
N GLN A 325 -21.03 -13.72 2.73
CA GLN A 325 -21.48 -14.82 3.59
C GLN A 325 -21.71 -14.41 5.04
N ASN A 326 -21.09 -13.30 5.50
CA ASN A 326 -21.14 -12.89 6.90
C ASN A 326 -21.81 -11.51 7.05
N ASN A 327 -22.88 -11.44 7.87
CA ASN A 327 -23.57 -10.17 8.18
C ASN A 327 -22.94 -9.43 9.37
N ASP A 328 -21.94 -10.02 10.05
CA ASP A 328 -21.30 -9.48 11.24
C ASP A 328 -20.11 -8.54 10.89
N LEU A 329 -20.33 -7.66 9.93
CA LEU A 329 -19.35 -6.65 9.54
C LEU A 329 -19.45 -5.43 10.46
N MET A 330 -18.30 -4.86 10.81
CA MET A 330 -18.19 -3.66 11.64
C MET A 330 -18.54 -2.37 10.87
N TRP A 331 -18.41 -2.41 9.53
CA TRP A 331 -18.64 -1.28 8.64
C TRP A 331 -19.20 -1.77 7.29
N PRO A 332 -20.01 -0.96 6.56
CA PRO A 332 -20.53 -1.37 5.27
C PRO A 332 -19.41 -1.53 4.23
N PHE A 333 -19.35 -2.68 3.56
CA PHE A 333 -18.45 -2.95 2.46
C PHE A 333 -19.06 -2.57 1.12
N TYR A 334 -18.21 -2.11 0.20
CA TYR A 334 -18.57 -1.95 -1.19
C TYR A 334 -18.83 -3.32 -1.82
N LYS A 335 -20.02 -3.50 -2.36
CA LYS A 335 -20.49 -4.77 -2.95
C LYS A 335 -20.62 -4.71 -4.47
N GLY A 336 -20.37 -3.54 -5.07
CA GLY A 336 -20.37 -3.36 -6.51
C GLY A 336 -19.21 -4.09 -7.19
N ASN A 337 -19.35 -4.33 -8.46
CA ASN A 337 -18.33 -4.93 -9.32
C ASN A 337 -17.61 -3.92 -10.20
N ASP A 338 -18.03 -2.67 -10.24
CA ASP A 338 -17.39 -1.57 -10.93
C ASP A 338 -17.37 -0.30 -10.05
N PHE A 339 -16.54 0.66 -10.41
CA PHE A 339 -16.38 1.91 -9.68
C PHE A 339 -16.87 3.14 -10.46
N SER A 340 -17.78 2.96 -11.43
CA SER A 340 -18.25 4.05 -12.31
C SER A 340 -18.84 5.24 -11.55
N GLN A 341 -19.45 4.99 -10.39
CA GLN A 341 -20.07 6.00 -9.54
C GLN A 341 -19.12 6.52 -8.43
N VAL A 342 -17.92 5.96 -8.29
CA VAL A 342 -16.93 6.38 -7.30
C VAL A 342 -16.05 7.47 -7.90
N ASN A 343 -16.06 8.66 -7.30
CA ASN A 343 -15.25 9.79 -7.75
C ASN A 343 -14.04 10.02 -6.82
N THR A 344 -14.25 9.96 -5.50
CA THR A 344 -13.22 10.30 -4.52
C THR A 344 -12.99 9.14 -3.56
N VAL A 345 -11.74 8.73 -3.42
CA VAL A 345 -11.34 7.57 -2.61
C VAL A 345 -10.29 7.97 -1.59
N LEU A 346 -10.56 7.64 -0.33
CA LEU A 346 -9.60 7.74 0.77
C LEU A 346 -8.84 6.41 0.93
N PHE A 347 -7.53 6.47 1.01
CA PHE A 347 -6.65 5.33 1.28
C PHE A 347 -5.98 5.48 2.63
N ASN A 348 -6.19 4.52 3.52
CA ASN A 348 -5.65 4.49 4.88
C ASN A 348 -4.53 3.48 5.02
N TYR A 349 -3.47 3.88 5.74
CA TYR A 349 -2.31 3.05 6.06
C TYR A 349 -1.83 3.34 7.47
N PHE A 350 -1.75 2.32 8.32
CA PHE A 350 -1.29 2.46 9.70
C PHE A 350 -0.20 1.43 9.97
N GLY A 351 0.89 1.85 10.57
CA GLY A 351 2.07 1.02 10.75
C GLY A 351 2.60 1.04 12.18
N PHE A 352 3.30 0.00 12.52
CA PHE A 352 4.02 -0.08 13.78
C PHE A 352 4.93 1.15 13.98
N GLY A 353 5.20 1.49 15.25
CA GLY A 353 5.91 2.70 15.62
C GLY A 353 5.07 3.96 15.50
N GLY A 354 3.73 3.82 15.37
CA GLY A 354 2.79 4.94 15.27
C GLY A 354 2.78 5.65 13.91
N ASN A 355 3.40 5.07 12.89
CA ASN A 355 3.43 5.66 11.55
C ASN A 355 2.06 5.54 10.89
N ASN A 356 1.40 6.66 10.66
CA ASN A 356 0.08 6.75 10.05
C ASN A 356 0.16 7.56 8.75
N ALA A 357 -0.53 7.12 7.70
CA ALA A 357 -0.64 7.85 6.45
C ALA A 357 -2.05 7.71 5.85
N ALA A 358 -2.56 8.81 5.32
CA ALA A 358 -3.81 8.86 4.58
C ALA A 358 -3.60 9.60 3.27
N LEU A 359 -4.14 9.08 2.18
CA LEU A 359 -4.05 9.65 0.83
C LEU A 359 -5.44 9.75 0.22
N VAL A 360 -5.74 10.84 -0.48
CA VAL A 360 -6.99 11.01 -1.22
C VAL A 360 -6.71 11.12 -2.70
N PHE A 361 -7.44 10.32 -3.46
CA PHE A 361 -7.41 10.33 -4.92
C PHE A 361 -8.81 10.59 -5.48
N GLN A 362 -8.84 11.29 -6.61
CA GLN A 362 -9.98 11.41 -7.49
C GLN A 362 -9.83 10.41 -8.64
N CYS A 363 -10.88 9.66 -8.96
CA CYS A 363 -10.91 8.83 -10.16
C CYS A 363 -10.88 9.73 -11.40
N TYR A 364 -9.87 9.56 -12.23
CA TYR A 364 -9.68 10.38 -13.42
C TYR A 364 -10.20 9.63 -14.65
N ARG A 365 -11.20 10.22 -15.33
CA ARG A 365 -11.86 9.61 -16.49
C ARG A 365 -11.56 10.34 -17.80
N GLY A 366 -10.49 11.16 -17.81
CA GLY A 366 -10.16 12.04 -18.93
C GLY A 366 -11.00 13.33 -18.89
N THR A 367 -10.57 14.33 -19.64
CA THR A 367 -11.45 15.47 -19.99
C THR A 367 -12.18 15.09 -21.26
N GLU A 368 -13.51 15.08 -21.22
CA GLU A 368 -14.36 15.05 -22.42
C GLU A 368 -13.98 16.17 -23.39
#